data_33cc37a13413d7e299a341b12e81c624
#
_entry.id   33cc37a13413d7e299a341b12e81c624
#
_cell.length_a   1.000
_cell.length_b   1.000
_cell.length_c   1.000
_cell.angle_alpha   90.00
_cell.angle_beta   90.00
_cell.angle_gamma   90.00
#
_symmetry.space_group_name_H-M   'P 1'
#
loop_
_entity.id
_entity.type
_entity.pdbx_description
1 polymer ?
#
loop_
_entity_poly.entity_id
_entity_poly.type
_entity_poly.pdbx_seq_one_letter_code
_entity_poly.pdbx_strand_id
1 'polypeptide(L)'
;MHLDMGETRKLAGRYRLLNHLGTGSVRLAFDESEHRDVAVRELRVPTELRDVALQEARRASGLRHASIVRVLDVVIEDRTPWLVMEFVSGASLEHTVRSRRPLPVAQAARVGVCLLAALTVAHEAGIVHGRVEPGNVLLIPTGRAVLTGFGFPSLSMLPSADLWSLAATLHFAVEGRPPGQVPAEGADPLRSLVRAMLHPSGPPPLDVIRETLHLVAVDRPLDVMIATAGPLPVPEVAAIGLSLIDQLQAADTFHGGVQPGNVLIDAQGRARLIPLLRSGTLPAYTAPEAAPTMAADLWSLGATLFTAVEGVPPAPGAPLARAGALAPVLFRLLSGDPLERPTPDELRHDLESVRQPRKD
;
A
#
# COMPACT_ATOMS: atom_id res chain seq x y z
N MET A 1 -21.86 -2.36 42.11
CA MET A 1 -20.68 -1.73 41.51
C MET A 1 -21.01 -1.50 40.04
N HIS A 2 -21.66 -0.35 39.74
CA HIS A 2 -22.01 0.02 38.36
C HIS A 2 -20.71 0.38 37.67
N LEU A 3 -20.32 -0.45 36.66
CA LEU A 3 -19.33 -0.03 35.67
C LEU A 3 -19.99 1.11 34.87
N ASP A 4 -19.48 2.30 35.08
CA ASP A 4 -19.75 3.48 34.28
C ASP A 4 -19.31 3.19 32.85
N MET A 5 -20.25 2.74 32.01
CA MET A 5 -20.11 2.63 30.57
C MET A 5 -20.15 4.05 30.03
N GLY A 6 -19.02 4.76 30.14
CA GLY A 6 -18.85 6.11 29.63
C GLY A 6 -19.49 6.23 28.24
N GLU A 7 -20.43 7.14 28.10
CA GLU A 7 -21.12 7.46 26.85
C GLU A 7 -20.07 7.61 25.74
N THR A 8 -20.07 6.69 24.82
CA THR A 8 -19.13 6.69 23.69
C THR A 8 -19.46 7.90 22.83
N ARG A 9 -18.62 8.94 22.90
CA ARG A 9 -18.83 10.22 22.20
C ARG A 9 -19.07 9.97 20.72
N LYS A 10 -20.17 10.53 20.19
CA LYS A 10 -20.53 10.49 18.76
C LYS A 10 -20.30 11.86 18.14
N LEU A 11 -19.81 11.89 16.91
CA LEU A 11 -19.76 13.08 16.09
C LEU A 11 -20.99 13.12 15.18
N ALA A 12 -21.65 14.26 15.13
CA ALA A 12 -22.86 14.50 14.35
C ALA A 12 -23.95 13.42 14.55
N GLY A 13 -24.00 12.80 15.73
CA GLY A 13 -24.95 11.73 16.05
C GLY A 13 -24.74 10.42 15.27
N ARG A 14 -23.76 10.35 14.37
CA ARG A 14 -23.54 9.25 13.43
C ARG A 14 -22.22 8.50 13.65
N TYR A 15 -21.13 9.20 13.88
CA TYR A 15 -19.81 8.59 13.95
C TYR A 15 -19.39 8.34 15.39
N ARG A 16 -19.43 7.10 15.82
CA ARG A 16 -19.04 6.67 17.16
C ARG A 16 -17.53 6.61 17.28
N LEU A 17 -16.95 7.51 18.08
CA LEU A 17 -15.50 7.62 18.28
C LEU A 17 -14.94 6.39 19.00
N LEU A 18 -13.84 5.87 18.47
CA LEU A 18 -13.06 4.76 19.02
C LEU A 18 -11.65 5.23 19.41
N ASN A 19 -10.65 4.40 19.21
CA ASN A 19 -9.26 4.64 19.62
C ASN A 19 -8.56 5.67 18.72
N HIS A 20 -7.48 6.25 19.23
CA HIS A 20 -6.56 7.04 18.40
C HIS A 20 -5.82 6.14 17.41
N LEU A 21 -5.62 6.63 16.19
CA LEU A 21 -4.80 5.99 15.17
C LEU A 21 -3.38 6.58 15.24
N GLY A 22 -2.43 5.76 15.72
CA GLY A 22 -1.05 6.20 15.92
C GLY A 22 -0.91 7.31 17.00
N THR A 23 0.10 8.16 16.83
CA THR A 23 0.42 9.27 17.75
C THR A 23 -0.23 10.60 17.36
N GLY A 24 -0.99 10.61 16.26
CA GLY A 24 -1.57 11.82 15.66
C GLY A 24 -2.96 12.20 16.17
N SER A 25 -3.53 13.23 15.56
CA SER A 25 -4.89 13.75 15.83
C SER A 25 -6.00 12.96 15.14
N VAL A 26 -5.69 11.85 14.46
CA VAL A 26 -6.67 11.00 13.78
C VAL A 26 -7.20 9.94 14.74
N ARG A 27 -8.50 9.72 14.72
CA ARG A 27 -9.16 8.68 15.49
C ARG A 27 -9.89 7.70 14.57
N LEU A 28 -9.92 6.45 14.97
CA LEU A 28 -10.85 5.48 14.43
C LEU A 28 -12.25 5.84 14.92
N ALA A 29 -13.24 5.72 14.06
CA ALA A 29 -14.64 5.83 14.42
C ALA A 29 -15.45 4.78 13.63
N PHE A 30 -16.63 4.46 14.12
CA PHE A 30 -17.57 3.57 13.45
C PHE A 30 -18.75 4.39 12.91
N ASP A 31 -18.96 4.33 11.61
CA ASP A 31 -20.11 4.94 10.92
C ASP A 31 -21.32 4.04 11.11
N GLU A 32 -22.24 4.44 12.00
CA GLU A 32 -23.43 3.65 12.34
C GLU A 32 -24.44 3.58 11.20
N SER A 33 -24.39 4.51 10.25
CA SER A 33 -25.31 4.50 9.08
C SER A 33 -24.84 3.55 7.99
N GLU A 34 -23.52 3.55 7.71
CA GLU A 34 -22.91 2.74 6.65
C GLU A 34 -22.30 1.42 7.17
N HIS A 35 -22.36 1.18 8.50
CA HIS A 35 -21.83 -0.01 9.17
C HIS A 35 -20.36 -0.32 8.81
N ARG A 36 -19.52 0.71 8.84
CA ARG A 36 -18.08 0.59 8.50
C ARG A 36 -17.18 1.43 9.39
N ASP A 37 -15.91 1.01 9.45
CA ASP A 37 -14.88 1.82 10.09
C ASP A 37 -14.52 3.02 9.21
N VAL A 38 -14.29 4.16 9.86
CA VAL A 38 -13.85 5.41 9.25
C VAL A 38 -12.75 6.04 10.10
N ALA A 39 -11.91 6.86 9.48
CA ALA A 39 -10.94 7.69 10.17
C ALA A 39 -11.48 9.11 10.30
N VAL A 40 -11.43 9.68 11.48
CA VAL A 40 -11.90 11.06 11.70
C VAL A 40 -10.79 11.93 12.22
N ARG A 41 -10.74 13.17 11.76
CA ARG A 41 -9.73 14.15 12.16
C ARG A 41 -10.33 15.52 12.36
N GLU A 42 -10.04 16.13 13.51
CA GLU A 42 -10.40 17.51 13.82
C GLU A 42 -9.61 18.50 12.96
N LEU A 43 -10.31 19.43 12.31
CA LEU A 43 -9.69 20.54 11.58
C LEU A 43 -9.42 21.70 12.56
N ARG A 44 -8.26 21.64 13.22
CA ARG A 44 -7.81 22.68 14.13
C ARG A 44 -7.26 23.87 13.35
N VAL A 45 -8.11 24.83 13.06
CA VAL A 45 -7.76 26.05 12.35
C VAL A 45 -8.24 27.27 13.14
N PRO A 46 -7.57 28.43 13.02
CA PRO A 46 -8.08 29.69 13.56
C PRO A 46 -9.49 29.96 13.06
N THR A 47 -10.28 30.68 13.85
CA THR A 47 -11.70 30.94 13.54
C THR A 47 -11.87 31.63 12.19
N GLU A 48 -10.94 32.50 11.83
CA GLU A 48 -10.92 33.29 10.58
C GLU A 48 -10.69 32.41 9.35
N LEU A 49 -10.09 31.23 9.52
CA LEU A 49 -9.81 30.29 8.43
C LEU A 49 -10.81 29.12 8.34
N ARG A 50 -11.84 29.09 9.18
CA ARG A 50 -12.79 27.96 9.22
C ARG A 50 -13.55 27.78 7.92
N ASP A 51 -14.05 28.87 7.36
CA ASP A 51 -14.82 28.79 6.10
C ASP A 51 -13.93 28.34 4.95
N VAL A 52 -12.69 28.82 4.90
CA VAL A 52 -11.69 28.36 3.92
C VAL A 52 -11.40 26.88 4.12
N ALA A 53 -11.19 26.43 5.36
CA ALA A 53 -10.94 25.02 5.66
C ALA A 53 -12.11 24.12 5.28
N LEU A 54 -13.35 24.56 5.55
CA LEU A 54 -14.55 23.83 5.14
C LEU A 54 -14.71 23.76 3.61
N GLN A 55 -14.38 24.84 2.91
CA GLN A 55 -14.41 24.86 1.45
C GLN A 55 -13.37 23.90 0.86
N GLU A 56 -12.12 23.93 1.33
CA GLU A 56 -11.06 23.04 0.89
C GLU A 56 -11.38 21.55 1.22
N ALA A 57 -11.93 21.30 2.39
CA ALA A 57 -12.36 19.95 2.78
C ALA A 57 -13.46 19.41 1.84
N ARG A 58 -14.43 20.25 1.48
CA ARG A 58 -15.49 19.90 0.51
C ARG A 58 -14.93 19.68 -0.89
N ARG A 59 -13.98 20.50 -1.34
CA ARG A 59 -13.29 20.28 -2.63
C ARG A 59 -12.54 18.95 -2.62
N ALA A 60 -11.80 18.66 -1.56
CA ALA A 60 -11.08 17.41 -1.40
C ALA A 60 -12.00 16.18 -1.39
N SER A 61 -13.25 16.30 -0.95
CA SER A 61 -14.23 15.20 -0.99
C SER A 61 -14.60 14.76 -2.41
N GLY A 62 -14.29 15.56 -3.43
CA GLY A 62 -14.43 15.22 -4.85
C GLY A 62 -13.29 14.34 -5.40
N LEU A 63 -12.13 14.30 -4.75
CA LEU A 63 -10.99 13.55 -5.24
C LEU A 63 -11.24 12.04 -5.24
N ARG A 64 -10.90 11.38 -6.34
CA ARG A 64 -11.03 9.92 -6.51
C ARG A 64 -9.78 9.37 -7.18
N HIS A 65 -8.92 8.72 -6.40
CA HIS A 65 -7.74 8.03 -6.91
C HIS A 65 -7.31 6.93 -5.94
N ALA A 66 -6.74 5.84 -6.45
CA ALA A 66 -6.33 4.70 -5.65
C ALA A 66 -5.23 5.02 -4.61
N SER A 67 -4.44 6.07 -4.83
CA SER A 67 -3.40 6.56 -3.92
C SER A 67 -3.81 7.82 -3.15
N ILE A 68 -5.11 8.13 -3.04
CA ILE A 68 -5.67 9.22 -2.22
C ILE A 68 -6.62 8.61 -1.20
N VAL A 69 -6.45 8.93 0.09
CA VAL A 69 -7.45 8.62 1.12
C VAL A 69 -8.69 9.48 0.87
N ARG A 70 -9.83 8.82 0.65
CA ARG A 70 -11.08 9.53 0.33
C ARG A 70 -11.58 10.30 1.54
N VAL A 71 -11.92 11.57 1.35
CA VAL A 71 -12.77 12.32 2.28
C VAL A 71 -14.22 11.91 1.98
N LEU A 72 -14.87 11.33 2.98
CA LEU A 72 -16.25 10.78 2.89
C LEU A 72 -17.28 11.84 3.27
N ASP A 73 -16.96 12.63 4.31
CA ASP A 73 -17.86 13.63 4.87
C ASP A 73 -17.09 14.74 5.57
N VAL A 74 -17.76 15.87 5.79
CA VAL A 74 -17.26 17.00 6.59
C VAL A 74 -18.38 17.41 7.54
N VAL A 75 -18.18 17.14 8.82
CA VAL A 75 -19.18 17.39 9.86
C VAL A 75 -18.73 18.51 10.79
N ILE A 76 -19.66 19.21 11.40
CA ILE A 76 -19.41 20.25 12.41
C ILE A 76 -19.99 19.77 13.73
N GLU A 77 -19.12 19.66 14.75
CA GLU A 77 -19.50 19.34 16.11
C GLU A 77 -18.95 20.42 17.04
N ASP A 78 -19.78 20.98 17.91
CA ASP A 78 -19.40 22.06 18.84
C ASP A 78 -18.65 23.22 18.12
N ARG A 79 -19.13 23.65 16.96
CA ARG A 79 -18.50 24.66 16.08
C ARG A 79 -17.13 24.26 15.54
N THR A 80 -16.70 23.03 15.75
CA THR A 80 -15.43 22.50 15.25
C THR A 80 -15.68 21.63 14.03
N PRO A 81 -15.02 21.91 12.90
CA PRO A 81 -15.14 21.03 11.73
C PRO A 81 -14.28 19.78 11.88
N TRP A 82 -14.81 18.67 11.40
CA TRP A 82 -14.17 17.37 11.39
C TRP A 82 -14.21 16.79 9.99
N LEU A 83 -13.09 16.24 9.55
CA LEU A 83 -13.00 15.40 8.35
C LEU A 83 -13.33 13.96 8.72
N VAL A 84 -14.23 13.37 7.95
CA VAL A 84 -14.50 11.93 7.97
C VAL A 84 -13.89 11.34 6.70
N MET A 85 -12.99 10.38 6.87
CA MET A 85 -12.22 9.77 5.78
C MET A 85 -12.41 8.26 5.79
N GLU A 86 -12.20 7.62 4.66
CA GLU A 86 -12.11 6.16 4.63
C GLU A 86 -11.00 5.68 5.58
N PHE A 87 -11.25 4.59 6.28
CA PHE A 87 -10.22 3.93 7.06
C PHE A 87 -9.35 3.09 6.15
N VAL A 88 -8.06 3.39 6.15
CA VAL A 88 -7.05 2.65 5.39
C VAL A 88 -6.14 1.92 6.38
N SER A 89 -6.17 0.60 6.34
CA SER A 89 -5.27 -0.22 7.16
C SER A 89 -3.85 -0.15 6.58
N GLY A 90 -2.93 0.48 7.31
CA GLY A 90 -1.55 0.67 6.91
C GLY A 90 -0.74 1.38 7.97
N ALA A 91 0.58 1.37 7.81
CA ALA A 91 1.50 2.15 8.66
C ALA A 91 1.96 3.40 7.92
N SER A 92 2.19 4.51 8.64
CA SER A 92 2.79 5.67 7.99
C SER A 92 4.23 5.37 7.55
N LEU A 93 4.66 6.01 6.47
CA LEU A 93 6.04 5.94 5.99
C LEU A 93 7.01 6.38 7.11
N GLU A 94 6.64 7.40 7.88
CA GLU A 94 7.43 7.86 9.02
C GLU A 94 7.62 6.75 10.05
N HIS A 95 6.53 6.12 10.49
CA HIS A 95 6.60 5.01 11.44
C HIS A 95 7.42 3.85 10.89
N THR A 96 7.22 3.49 9.63
CA THR A 96 7.91 2.36 8.98
C THR A 96 9.42 2.59 8.95
N VAL A 97 9.86 3.76 8.53
CA VAL A 97 11.29 4.11 8.43
C VAL A 97 11.94 4.20 9.81
N ARG A 98 11.26 4.82 10.78
CA ARG A 98 11.79 4.99 12.15
C ARG A 98 11.82 3.69 12.95
N SER A 99 10.83 2.81 12.77
CA SER A 99 10.73 1.56 13.55
C SER A 99 11.55 0.41 12.96
N ARG A 100 11.95 0.49 11.69
CA ARG A 100 12.64 -0.60 10.99
C ARG A 100 13.97 -0.15 10.39
N ARG A 101 13.93 0.47 9.22
CA ARG A 101 15.08 0.98 8.45
C ARG A 101 14.56 1.79 7.25
N PRO A 102 15.41 2.59 6.61
CA PRO A 102 15.11 3.20 5.32
C PRO A 102 14.65 2.19 4.28
N LEU A 103 13.80 2.64 3.35
CA LEU A 103 13.29 1.79 2.28
C LEU A 103 14.38 1.53 1.22
N PRO A 104 14.37 0.34 0.59
CA PRO A 104 15.13 0.13 -0.64
C PRO A 104 14.75 1.17 -1.70
N VAL A 105 15.72 1.59 -2.52
CA VAL A 105 15.55 2.63 -3.53
C VAL A 105 14.36 2.37 -4.47
N ALA A 106 14.23 1.14 -4.98
CA ALA A 106 13.10 0.76 -5.83
C ALA A 106 11.75 0.86 -5.11
N GLN A 107 11.69 0.53 -3.81
CA GLN A 107 10.46 0.67 -3.02
C GLN A 107 10.11 2.15 -2.79
N ALA A 108 11.09 3.00 -2.49
CA ALA A 108 10.88 4.43 -2.37
C ALA A 108 10.42 5.05 -3.71
N ALA A 109 10.97 4.60 -4.84
CA ALA A 109 10.53 5.03 -6.16
C ALA A 109 9.05 4.64 -6.42
N ARG A 110 8.60 3.44 -6.03
CA ARG A 110 7.18 3.05 -6.10
C ARG A 110 6.28 3.94 -5.25
N VAL A 111 6.72 4.28 -4.04
CA VAL A 111 6.03 5.30 -3.23
C VAL A 111 5.93 6.60 -4.02
N GLY A 112 7.01 7.06 -4.63
CA GLY A 112 7.06 8.25 -5.48
C GLY A 112 6.07 8.21 -6.63
N VAL A 113 5.97 7.08 -7.35
CA VAL A 113 4.99 6.88 -8.44
C VAL A 113 3.56 7.05 -7.92
N CYS A 114 3.22 6.41 -6.80
CA CYS A 114 1.89 6.50 -6.20
C CYS A 114 1.53 7.94 -5.79
N LEU A 115 2.47 8.63 -5.12
CA LEU A 115 2.25 10.00 -4.64
C LEU A 115 2.18 11.00 -5.79
N LEU A 116 3.05 10.86 -6.81
CA LEU A 116 3.01 11.73 -7.97
C LEU A 116 1.69 11.61 -8.73
N ALA A 117 1.16 10.39 -8.89
CA ALA A 117 -0.15 10.17 -9.51
C ALA A 117 -1.28 10.81 -8.68
N ALA A 118 -1.24 10.68 -7.35
CA ALA A 118 -2.20 11.32 -6.45
C ALA A 118 -2.16 12.85 -6.55
N LEU A 119 -0.97 13.43 -6.55
CA LEU A 119 -0.77 14.88 -6.68
C LEU A 119 -1.19 15.39 -8.05
N THR A 120 -0.92 14.66 -9.13
CA THR A 120 -1.37 15.03 -10.47
C THR A 120 -2.89 15.16 -10.52
N VAL A 121 -3.64 14.17 -10.01
CA VAL A 121 -5.11 14.22 -9.95
C VAL A 121 -5.61 15.39 -9.09
N ALA A 122 -4.95 15.67 -7.97
CA ALA A 122 -5.33 16.81 -7.11
C ALA A 122 -5.06 18.15 -7.80
N HIS A 123 -3.89 18.31 -8.41
CA HIS A 123 -3.52 19.55 -9.12
C HIS A 123 -4.41 19.83 -10.33
N GLU A 124 -4.80 18.81 -11.10
CA GLU A 124 -5.78 18.91 -12.18
C GLU A 124 -7.16 19.39 -11.66
N ALA A 125 -7.53 19.02 -10.43
CA ALA A 125 -8.72 19.52 -9.75
C ALA A 125 -8.51 20.90 -9.08
N GLY A 126 -7.34 21.52 -9.25
CA GLY A 126 -6.97 22.80 -8.65
C GLY A 126 -6.77 22.72 -7.14
N ILE A 127 -6.40 21.56 -6.60
CA ILE A 127 -6.17 21.32 -5.18
C ILE A 127 -4.67 21.08 -4.95
N VAL A 128 -4.04 21.93 -4.13
CA VAL A 128 -2.66 21.75 -3.65
C VAL A 128 -2.72 21.06 -2.28
N HIS A 129 -1.95 20.00 -2.10
CA HIS A 129 -1.94 19.25 -0.85
C HIS A 129 -1.29 20.05 0.30
N GLY A 130 -0.13 20.67 0.05
CA GLY A 130 0.59 21.57 0.94
C GLY A 130 1.25 20.90 2.15
N ARG A 131 1.08 19.59 2.35
CA ARG A 131 1.64 18.83 3.48
C ARG A 131 2.03 17.40 3.10
N VAL A 132 2.74 17.26 1.97
CA VAL A 132 3.30 15.97 1.58
C VAL A 132 4.48 15.65 2.49
N GLU A 133 4.24 14.84 3.50
CA GLU A 133 5.22 14.49 4.54
C GLU A 133 5.12 13.00 4.90
N PRO A 134 6.18 12.37 5.43
CA PRO A 134 6.18 10.93 5.72
C PRO A 134 5.06 10.47 6.66
N GLY A 135 4.57 11.34 7.54
CA GLY A 135 3.44 11.06 8.44
C GLY A 135 2.09 10.97 7.72
N ASN A 136 1.97 11.63 6.55
CA ASN A 136 0.76 11.65 5.73
C ASN A 136 0.79 10.62 4.58
N VAL A 137 1.81 9.76 4.50
CA VAL A 137 1.91 8.68 3.53
C VAL A 137 1.68 7.36 4.23
N LEU A 138 0.61 6.65 3.88
CA LEU A 138 0.28 5.33 4.40
C LEU A 138 0.81 4.26 3.44
N LEU A 139 1.59 3.33 3.98
CA LEU A 139 2.02 2.13 3.28
C LEU A 139 1.04 1.01 3.62
N ILE A 140 0.29 0.56 2.62
CA ILE A 140 -0.70 -0.51 2.80
C ILE A 140 -0.11 -1.89 2.46
N PRO A 141 -0.70 -2.99 2.96
CA PRO A 141 -0.16 -4.34 2.77
C PRO A 141 0.02 -4.76 1.31
N THR A 142 -0.73 -4.18 0.38
CA THR A 142 -0.58 -4.42 -1.06
C THR A 142 0.70 -3.82 -1.67
N GLY A 143 1.56 -3.17 -0.87
CA GLY A 143 2.79 -2.50 -1.35
C GLY A 143 2.56 -1.11 -1.95
N ARG A 144 1.29 -0.66 -2.03
CA ARG A 144 0.94 0.67 -2.53
C ARG A 144 1.07 1.74 -1.45
N ALA A 145 1.43 2.95 -1.85
CA ALA A 145 1.38 4.13 -1.00
C ALA A 145 0.09 4.93 -1.24
N VAL A 146 -0.50 5.43 -0.15
CA VAL A 146 -1.73 6.23 -0.18
C VAL A 146 -1.49 7.53 0.57
N LEU A 147 -1.79 8.66 -0.05
CA LEU A 147 -1.63 9.99 0.52
C LEU A 147 -2.89 10.38 1.28
N THR A 148 -2.73 10.73 2.55
CA THR A 148 -3.78 11.28 3.43
C THR A 148 -3.49 12.74 3.75
N GLY A 149 -4.49 13.46 4.25
CA GLY A 149 -4.32 14.84 4.69
C GLY A 149 -4.80 15.88 3.69
N PHE A 150 -5.47 15.48 2.61
CA PHE A 150 -6.23 16.40 1.77
C PHE A 150 -7.36 17.06 2.56
N GLY A 151 -7.73 18.29 2.16
CA GLY A 151 -8.81 19.05 2.78
C GLY A 151 -8.37 19.91 3.97
N PHE A 152 -7.05 20.03 4.22
CA PHE A 152 -6.52 21.07 5.10
C PHE A 152 -6.19 22.32 4.31
N PRO A 153 -6.40 23.52 4.87
CA PRO A 153 -5.98 24.75 4.21
C PRO A 153 -4.46 24.70 3.96
N SER A 154 -4.07 24.79 2.73
CA SER A 154 -2.66 24.87 2.35
C SER A 154 -2.16 26.31 2.45
N LEU A 155 -1.00 26.50 3.06
CA LEU A 155 -0.31 27.79 3.08
C LEU A 155 0.38 28.08 1.73
N SER A 156 0.58 27.05 0.91
CA SER A 156 1.16 27.16 -0.42
C SER A 156 0.05 26.97 -1.47
N MET A 157 0.01 27.90 -2.44
CA MET A 157 -0.92 27.84 -3.57
C MET A 157 -0.27 27.23 -4.81
N LEU A 158 1.00 26.79 -4.73
CA LEU A 158 1.76 26.34 -5.90
C LEU A 158 1.93 24.82 -5.89
N PRO A 159 1.54 24.12 -6.97
CA PRO A 159 1.81 22.69 -7.16
C PRO A 159 3.30 22.29 -7.00
N SER A 160 4.22 23.20 -7.33
CA SER A 160 5.66 22.98 -7.19
C SER A 160 6.10 22.77 -5.72
N ALA A 161 5.37 23.32 -4.74
CA ALA A 161 5.62 23.08 -3.33
C ALA A 161 5.35 21.62 -2.93
N ASP A 162 4.32 21.00 -3.52
CA ASP A 162 4.04 19.58 -3.32
C ASP A 162 5.13 18.70 -3.94
N LEU A 163 5.67 19.08 -5.11
CA LEU A 163 6.77 18.36 -5.75
C LEU A 163 8.07 18.44 -4.92
N TRP A 164 8.36 19.61 -4.35
CA TRP A 164 9.48 19.75 -3.41
C TRP A 164 9.28 18.86 -2.17
N SER A 165 8.09 18.89 -1.59
CA SER A 165 7.73 18.10 -0.41
C SER A 165 7.73 16.59 -0.71
N LEU A 166 7.32 16.19 -1.91
CA LEU A 166 7.47 14.82 -2.41
C LEU A 166 8.94 14.39 -2.42
N ALA A 167 9.83 15.23 -2.96
CA ALA A 167 11.27 14.95 -2.97
C ALA A 167 11.84 14.80 -1.56
N ALA A 168 11.46 15.69 -0.63
CA ALA A 168 11.86 15.61 0.77
C ALA A 168 11.35 14.32 1.45
N THR A 169 10.13 13.90 1.12
CA THR A 169 9.53 12.65 1.59
C THR A 169 10.27 11.42 1.04
N LEU A 170 10.65 11.41 -0.23
CA LEU A 170 11.44 10.34 -0.85
C LEU A 170 12.86 10.29 -0.29
N HIS A 171 13.49 11.46 -0.04
CA HIS A 171 14.76 11.52 0.66
C HIS A 171 14.69 10.86 2.04
N PHE A 172 13.67 11.22 2.83
CA PHE A 172 13.45 10.59 4.13
C PHE A 172 13.23 9.09 4.01
N ALA A 173 12.51 8.64 3.00
CA ALA A 173 12.24 7.21 2.77
C ALA A 173 13.53 6.40 2.57
N VAL A 174 14.53 6.94 1.87
CA VAL A 174 15.80 6.25 1.54
C VAL A 174 16.90 6.50 2.55
N GLU A 175 16.93 7.68 3.22
CA GLU A 175 18.00 8.07 4.13
C GLU A 175 17.64 7.95 5.61
N GLY A 176 16.35 7.82 5.94
CA GLY A 176 15.84 7.77 7.32
C GLY A 176 15.86 9.11 8.06
N ARG A 177 16.21 10.20 7.37
CA ARG A 177 16.34 11.56 7.91
C ARG A 177 15.84 12.60 6.91
N PRO A 178 15.38 13.77 7.37
CA PRO A 178 15.01 14.87 6.47
C PRO A 178 16.21 15.33 5.64
N PRO A 179 15.97 15.93 4.45
CA PRO A 179 17.05 16.52 3.67
C PRO A 179 17.74 17.64 4.47
N GLY A 180 19.07 17.55 4.56
CA GLY A 180 19.92 18.62 5.06
C GLY A 180 20.21 19.67 3.98
N GLN A 181 21.30 20.41 4.12
CA GLN A 181 21.80 21.21 3.01
C GLN A 181 22.28 20.24 1.91
N VAL A 182 21.66 20.28 0.75
CA VAL A 182 21.87 19.50 -0.47
C VAL A 182 22.30 18.03 -0.23
N PRO A 183 21.50 17.03 -0.62
CA PRO A 183 21.87 15.63 -0.48
C PRO A 183 23.22 15.35 -1.18
N ALA A 184 24.06 14.53 -0.56
CA ALA A 184 25.34 14.10 -1.14
C ALA A 184 25.14 13.50 -2.54
N GLU A 185 26.18 13.59 -3.39
CA GLU A 185 26.17 12.92 -4.70
C GLU A 185 25.91 11.42 -4.52
N GLY A 186 24.79 10.95 -5.06
CA GLY A 186 24.39 9.54 -5.04
C GLY A 186 24.50 8.94 -6.44
N ALA A 187 25.00 7.71 -6.51
CA ALA A 187 25.22 7.02 -7.78
C ALA A 187 23.92 6.48 -8.42
N ASP A 188 22.77 6.55 -7.73
CA ASP A 188 21.53 6.03 -8.27
C ASP A 188 20.59 7.13 -8.79
N PRO A 189 19.74 6.78 -9.79
CA PRO A 189 18.87 7.75 -10.44
C PRO A 189 17.85 8.40 -9.50
N LEU A 190 17.34 7.70 -8.44
CA LEU A 190 16.39 8.28 -7.50
C LEU A 190 17.01 9.40 -6.68
N ARG A 191 18.21 9.19 -6.15
CA ARG A 191 18.93 10.23 -5.40
C ARG A 191 19.25 11.45 -6.27
N SER A 192 19.62 11.20 -7.53
CA SER A 192 19.84 12.26 -8.51
C SER A 192 18.57 13.06 -8.80
N LEU A 193 17.44 12.37 -8.99
CA LEU A 193 16.12 13.00 -9.17
C LEU A 193 15.71 13.82 -7.94
N VAL A 194 15.80 13.22 -6.73
CA VAL A 194 15.46 13.91 -5.48
C VAL A 194 16.27 15.19 -5.31
N ARG A 195 17.57 15.16 -5.60
CA ARG A 195 18.42 16.35 -5.55
C ARG A 195 17.97 17.41 -6.55
N ALA A 196 17.66 17.00 -7.79
CA ALA A 196 17.16 17.93 -8.81
C ALA A 196 15.83 18.58 -8.41
N MET A 197 14.91 17.80 -7.79
CA MET A 197 13.62 18.30 -7.33
C MET A 197 13.75 19.24 -6.11
N LEU A 198 14.76 19.07 -5.27
CA LEU A 198 15.05 19.93 -4.10
C LEU A 198 15.85 21.18 -4.47
N HIS A 199 16.31 21.31 -5.72
CA HIS A 199 17.13 22.43 -6.15
C HIS A 199 16.34 23.76 -6.11
N PRO A 200 16.98 24.88 -5.66
CA PRO A 200 16.30 26.19 -5.58
C PRO A 200 15.73 26.73 -6.90
N SER A 201 16.26 26.30 -8.05
CA SER A 201 15.73 26.69 -9.37
C SER A 201 14.40 26.04 -9.74
N GLY A 202 13.88 25.18 -8.89
CA GLY A 202 12.62 24.44 -9.08
C GLY A 202 12.82 23.00 -9.56
N PRO A 203 11.74 22.20 -9.49
CA PRO A 203 11.79 20.80 -9.87
C PRO A 203 11.94 20.63 -11.39
N PRO A 204 12.47 19.49 -11.86
CA PRO A 204 12.44 19.10 -13.27
C PRO A 204 11.00 19.04 -13.83
N PRO A 205 10.83 19.01 -15.16
CA PRO A 205 9.53 18.77 -15.79
C PRO A 205 8.85 17.51 -15.27
N LEU A 206 7.53 17.52 -15.18
CA LEU A 206 6.74 16.46 -14.55
C LEU A 206 6.89 15.10 -15.25
N ASP A 207 7.06 15.10 -16.57
CA ASP A 207 7.34 13.93 -17.39
C ASP A 207 8.68 13.28 -17.04
N VAL A 208 9.73 14.09 -16.85
CA VAL A 208 11.05 13.63 -16.42
C VAL A 208 10.99 13.00 -15.01
N ILE A 209 10.27 13.64 -14.08
CA ILE A 209 10.07 13.08 -12.73
C ILE A 209 9.35 11.73 -12.84
N ARG A 210 8.27 11.67 -13.61
CA ARG A 210 7.46 10.47 -13.79
C ARG A 210 8.27 9.33 -14.40
N GLU A 211 8.95 9.60 -15.50
CA GLU A 211 9.76 8.61 -16.21
C GLU A 211 10.88 8.06 -15.33
N THR A 212 11.61 8.93 -14.63
CA THR A 212 12.70 8.50 -13.73
C THR A 212 12.16 7.63 -12.58
N LEU A 213 11.05 8.03 -11.95
CA LEU A 213 10.42 7.23 -10.90
C LEU A 213 10.00 5.86 -11.42
N HIS A 214 9.42 5.80 -12.62
CA HIS A 214 9.02 4.53 -13.24
C HIS A 214 10.23 3.64 -13.58
N LEU A 215 11.30 4.20 -14.12
CA LEU A 215 12.53 3.45 -14.41
C LEU A 215 13.13 2.82 -13.15
N VAL A 216 13.15 3.57 -12.05
CA VAL A 216 13.71 3.07 -10.76
C VAL A 216 12.77 2.10 -10.07
N ALA A 217 11.46 2.23 -10.31
CA ALA A 217 10.41 1.39 -9.73
C ALA A 217 10.19 0.05 -10.47
N VAL A 218 11.07 -0.35 -11.38
CA VAL A 218 10.90 -1.41 -12.42
C VAL A 218 10.45 -2.78 -11.92
N ASP A 219 10.54 -3.05 -10.64
CA ASP A 219 9.91 -4.26 -10.09
C ASP A 219 8.39 -4.02 -9.98
N ARG A 220 7.62 -4.68 -10.81
CA ARG A 220 6.15 -4.53 -10.84
C ARG A 220 5.51 -5.40 -9.77
N PRO A 221 4.63 -4.86 -8.90
CA PRO A 221 3.81 -5.69 -8.03
C PRO A 221 2.92 -6.63 -8.85
N LEU A 222 2.83 -7.89 -8.42
CA LEU A 222 2.09 -8.93 -9.13
C LEU A 222 0.59 -8.59 -9.24
N ASP A 223 0.00 -7.98 -8.22
CA ASP A 223 -1.40 -7.50 -8.24
C ASP A 223 -1.64 -6.45 -9.33
N VAL A 224 -0.68 -5.52 -9.51
CA VAL A 224 -0.73 -4.50 -10.57
C VAL A 224 -0.59 -5.15 -11.96
N MET A 225 0.29 -6.14 -12.10
CA MET A 225 0.41 -6.89 -13.35
C MET A 225 -0.89 -7.60 -13.72
N ILE A 226 -1.50 -8.31 -12.77
CA ILE A 226 -2.77 -9.00 -12.98
C ILE A 226 -3.88 -8.00 -13.34
N ALA A 227 -3.96 -6.86 -12.64
CA ALA A 227 -4.98 -5.84 -12.87
C ALA A 227 -4.85 -5.15 -14.25
N THR A 228 -3.62 -5.03 -14.79
CA THR A 228 -3.36 -4.30 -16.05
C THR A 228 -3.26 -5.18 -17.26
N ALA A 229 -2.63 -6.37 -17.13
CA ALA A 229 -2.38 -7.30 -18.23
C ALA A 229 -3.32 -8.52 -18.21
N GLY A 230 -4.08 -8.69 -17.13
CA GLY A 230 -4.92 -9.89 -16.92
C GLY A 230 -4.15 -11.05 -16.29
N PRO A 231 -4.80 -12.23 -16.22
CA PRO A 231 -4.19 -13.46 -15.71
C PRO A 231 -2.92 -13.86 -16.45
N LEU A 232 -1.94 -14.39 -15.72
CA LEU A 232 -0.64 -14.77 -16.27
C LEU A 232 -0.65 -16.20 -16.84
N PRO A 233 0.20 -16.50 -17.84
CA PRO A 233 0.40 -17.84 -18.34
C PRO A 233 0.91 -18.82 -17.28
N VAL A 234 0.46 -20.06 -17.33
CA VAL A 234 0.84 -21.13 -16.38
C VAL A 234 2.37 -21.26 -16.18
N PRO A 235 3.23 -21.26 -17.23
CA PRO A 235 4.68 -21.35 -17.04
C PRO A 235 5.29 -20.16 -16.27
N GLU A 236 4.74 -18.95 -16.46
CA GLU A 236 5.18 -17.76 -15.73
C GLU A 236 4.76 -17.86 -14.25
N VAL A 237 3.53 -18.31 -13.99
CA VAL A 237 3.05 -18.52 -12.61
C VAL A 237 3.88 -19.57 -11.88
N ALA A 238 4.26 -20.66 -12.58
CA ALA A 238 5.15 -21.68 -12.04
C ALA A 238 6.55 -21.11 -11.71
N ALA A 239 7.11 -20.27 -12.60
CA ALA A 239 8.40 -19.61 -12.36
C ALA A 239 8.35 -18.64 -11.15
N ILE A 240 7.24 -17.91 -10.99
CA ILE A 240 6.98 -17.08 -9.81
C ILE A 240 6.96 -17.96 -8.55
N GLY A 241 6.22 -19.06 -8.57
CA GLY A 241 6.14 -20.00 -7.45
C GLY A 241 7.52 -20.55 -7.03
N LEU A 242 8.36 -20.93 -8.01
CA LEU A 242 9.73 -21.39 -7.77
C LEU A 242 10.58 -20.31 -7.08
N SER A 243 10.53 -19.07 -7.58
CA SER A 243 11.28 -17.97 -6.98
C SER A 243 10.83 -17.66 -5.54
N LEU A 244 9.54 -17.81 -5.25
CA LEU A 244 8.99 -17.53 -3.93
C LEU A 244 9.28 -18.65 -2.93
N ILE A 245 9.21 -19.93 -3.34
CA ILE A 245 9.53 -21.04 -2.44
C ILE A 245 10.99 -21.03 -2.02
N ASP A 246 11.92 -20.67 -2.92
CA ASP A 246 13.33 -20.49 -2.60
C ASP A 246 13.54 -19.44 -1.49
N GLN A 247 12.81 -18.34 -1.56
CA GLN A 247 12.90 -17.27 -0.58
C GLN A 247 12.26 -17.65 0.77
N LEU A 248 11.13 -18.37 0.74
CA LEU A 248 10.49 -18.86 1.97
C LEU A 248 11.36 -19.89 2.69
N GLN A 249 12.06 -20.78 1.97
CA GLN A 249 12.99 -21.73 2.57
C GLN A 249 14.26 -21.07 3.10
N ALA A 250 14.73 -20.00 2.45
CA ALA A 250 15.95 -19.28 2.89
C ALA A 250 15.69 -18.31 4.05
N ALA A 251 14.43 -18.07 4.43
CA ALA A 251 14.10 -17.17 5.51
C ALA A 251 14.26 -17.82 6.88
N ASP A 252 14.84 -17.08 7.85
CA ASP A 252 14.97 -17.55 9.24
C ASP A 252 13.63 -17.61 9.99
N THR A 253 12.59 -16.98 9.44
CA THR A 253 11.25 -16.89 10.06
C THR A 253 10.16 -17.03 9.00
N PHE A 254 8.95 -17.41 9.43
CA PHE A 254 7.77 -17.45 8.54
C PHE A 254 7.42 -16.04 8.07
N HIS A 255 6.99 -15.94 6.82
CA HIS A 255 6.65 -14.64 6.21
C HIS A 255 5.30 -14.13 6.71
N GLY A 256 4.27 -14.97 6.76
CA GLY A 256 2.94 -14.65 7.30
C GLY A 256 2.14 -13.65 6.47
N GLY A 257 2.49 -13.44 5.19
CA GLY A 257 1.81 -12.43 4.34
C GLY A 257 2.15 -12.56 2.86
N VAL A 258 2.22 -13.79 2.35
CA VAL A 258 2.39 -14.06 0.92
C VAL A 258 1.09 -13.71 0.21
N GLN A 259 1.08 -12.61 -0.53
CA GLN A 259 -0.07 -12.13 -1.33
C GLN A 259 0.42 -11.35 -2.54
N PRO A 260 -0.37 -11.22 -3.63
CA PRO A 260 0.10 -10.61 -4.87
C PRO A 260 0.72 -9.22 -4.72
N GLY A 261 0.17 -8.37 -3.84
CA GLY A 261 0.72 -7.04 -3.58
C GLY A 261 2.07 -7.03 -2.85
N ASN A 262 2.48 -8.15 -2.25
CA ASN A 262 3.77 -8.34 -1.60
C ASN A 262 4.79 -9.06 -2.49
N VAL A 263 4.43 -9.43 -3.72
CA VAL A 263 5.28 -10.08 -4.71
C VAL A 263 5.67 -9.07 -5.78
N LEU A 264 6.96 -8.86 -5.96
CA LEU A 264 7.53 -7.98 -7.00
C LEU A 264 8.11 -8.82 -8.13
N ILE A 265 7.82 -8.42 -9.36
CA ILE A 265 8.37 -9.06 -10.56
C ILE A 265 9.37 -8.09 -11.19
N ASP A 266 10.63 -8.54 -11.33
CA ASP A 266 11.68 -7.75 -11.98
C ASP A 266 11.57 -7.80 -13.52
N ALA A 267 12.42 -7.03 -14.21
CA ALA A 267 12.44 -6.97 -15.67
C ALA A 267 12.79 -8.31 -16.35
N GLN A 268 13.36 -9.26 -15.63
CA GLN A 268 13.66 -10.62 -16.07
C GLN A 268 12.57 -11.63 -15.73
N GLY A 269 11.45 -11.18 -15.15
CA GLY A 269 10.32 -12.02 -14.74
C GLY A 269 10.55 -12.80 -13.44
N ARG A 270 11.60 -12.48 -12.67
CA ARG A 270 11.87 -13.15 -11.38
C ARG A 270 11.04 -12.51 -10.28
N ALA A 271 10.41 -13.35 -9.45
CA ALA A 271 9.62 -12.89 -8.32
C ALA A 271 10.47 -12.64 -7.08
N ARG A 272 10.17 -11.57 -6.36
CA ARG A 272 10.71 -11.26 -5.03
C ARG A 272 9.61 -11.00 -4.04
N LEU A 273 9.73 -11.60 -2.85
CA LEU A 273 8.83 -11.35 -1.74
C LEU A 273 9.30 -10.13 -0.95
N ILE A 274 8.42 -9.17 -0.75
CA ILE A 274 8.75 -8.00 0.07
C ILE A 274 8.69 -8.40 1.54
N PRO A 275 9.69 -8.03 2.40
CA PRO A 275 9.60 -8.26 3.83
C PRO A 275 8.30 -7.69 4.41
N LEU A 276 7.60 -8.48 5.23
CA LEU A 276 6.29 -8.11 5.76
C LEU A 276 6.33 -6.77 6.51
N LEU A 277 5.60 -5.80 6.00
CA LEU A 277 5.12 -4.68 6.80
C LEU A 277 3.97 -5.25 7.64
N ARG A 278 4.20 -5.57 8.92
CA ARG A 278 3.22 -6.18 9.84
C ARG A 278 1.94 -5.34 9.94
N SER A 279 1.05 -5.48 8.98
CA SER A 279 -0.30 -4.95 9.05
C SER A 279 -1.18 -5.75 8.08
N GLY A 280 -1.77 -6.82 8.61
CA GLY A 280 -2.89 -7.54 8.04
C GLY A 280 -2.67 -8.16 6.65
N THR A 281 -2.61 -9.48 6.59
CA THR A 281 -2.86 -10.22 5.35
C THR A 281 -4.33 -10.05 4.99
N LEU A 282 -4.64 -9.85 3.72
CA LEU A 282 -6.04 -9.85 3.26
C LEU A 282 -6.65 -11.23 3.53
N PRO A 283 -7.92 -11.31 4.00
CA PRO A 283 -8.56 -12.59 4.35
C PRO A 283 -8.45 -13.67 3.27
N ALA A 284 -8.51 -13.30 2.00
CA ALA A 284 -8.39 -14.21 0.86
C ALA A 284 -7.00 -14.88 0.72
N TYR A 285 -5.99 -14.41 1.45
CA TYR A 285 -4.61 -14.93 1.43
C TYR A 285 -4.14 -15.38 2.82
N THR A 286 -5.06 -15.51 3.77
CA THR A 286 -4.80 -15.99 5.12
C THR A 286 -5.23 -17.46 5.23
N ALA A 287 -4.29 -18.33 5.59
CA ALA A 287 -4.57 -19.75 5.79
C ALA A 287 -5.66 -19.98 6.86
N PRO A 288 -6.50 -20.99 6.72
CA PRO A 288 -7.62 -21.25 7.66
C PRO A 288 -7.20 -21.38 9.12
N GLU A 289 -6.03 -21.97 9.38
CA GLU A 289 -5.47 -22.15 10.72
C GLU A 289 -4.92 -20.88 11.36
N ALA A 290 -4.73 -19.81 10.57
CA ALA A 290 -4.22 -18.50 11.00
C ALA A 290 -2.91 -18.55 11.85
N ALA A 291 -2.15 -19.64 11.76
CA ALA A 291 -0.92 -19.87 12.52
C ALA A 291 0.31 -19.42 11.71
N PRO A 292 1.34 -18.83 12.34
CA PRO A 292 2.58 -18.45 11.65
C PRO A 292 3.48 -19.70 11.43
N THR A 293 3.18 -20.47 10.40
CA THR A 293 3.90 -21.70 10.05
C THR A 293 4.28 -21.69 8.56
N MET A 294 5.25 -22.54 8.18
CA MET A 294 5.58 -22.78 6.78
C MET A 294 4.37 -23.29 6.00
N ALA A 295 3.55 -24.14 6.60
CA ALA A 295 2.34 -24.64 5.96
C ALA A 295 1.33 -23.51 5.65
N ALA A 296 1.21 -22.53 6.55
CA ALA A 296 0.37 -21.34 6.30
C ALA A 296 0.93 -20.46 5.19
N ASP A 297 2.25 -20.27 5.13
CA ASP A 297 2.90 -19.55 4.03
C ASP A 297 2.72 -20.27 2.68
N LEU A 298 2.75 -21.60 2.67
CA LEU A 298 2.49 -22.41 1.48
C LEU A 298 1.03 -22.28 1.00
N TRP A 299 0.06 -22.23 1.94
CA TRP A 299 -1.33 -21.95 1.58
C TRP A 299 -1.48 -20.56 0.96
N SER A 300 -0.87 -19.56 1.58
CA SER A 300 -0.89 -18.16 1.10
C SER A 300 -0.19 -18.02 -0.26
N LEU A 301 0.89 -18.80 -0.49
CA LEU A 301 1.52 -18.92 -1.79
C LEU A 301 0.55 -19.53 -2.81
N GLY A 302 -0.16 -20.60 -2.46
CA GLY A 302 -1.20 -21.21 -3.28
C GLY A 302 -2.29 -20.21 -3.68
N ALA A 303 -2.78 -19.41 -2.74
CA ALA A 303 -3.76 -18.36 -2.99
C ALA A 303 -3.21 -17.26 -3.92
N THR A 304 -1.94 -16.92 -3.78
CA THR A 304 -1.24 -15.97 -4.64
C THR A 304 -1.10 -16.49 -6.08
N LEU A 305 -0.67 -17.74 -6.24
CA LEU A 305 -0.53 -18.38 -7.57
C LEU A 305 -1.90 -18.59 -8.24
N PHE A 306 -2.93 -18.95 -7.45
CA PHE A 306 -4.32 -19.01 -7.93
C PHE A 306 -4.74 -17.66 -8.52
N THR A 307 -4.53 -16.57 -7.76
CA THR A 307 -4.86 -15.23 -8.23
C THR A 307 -4.08 -14.85 -9.48
N ALA A 308 -2.81 -15.24 -9.57
CA ALA A 308 -1.98 -14.95 -10.73
C ALA A 308 -2.49 -15.64 -11.99
N VAL A 309 -3.00 -16.88 -11.91
CA VAL A 309 -3.46 -17.65 -13.07
C VAL A 309 -4.93 -17.41 -13.41
N GLU A 310 -5.80 -17.18 -12.42
CA GLU A 310 -7.25 -17.00 -12.63
C GLU A 310 -7.67 -15.52 -12.73
N GLY A 311 -6.84 -14.58 -12.21
CA GLY A 311 -7.11 -13.15 -12.21
C GLY A 311 -7.99 -12.67 -11.06
N VAL A 312 -8.46 -13.58 -10.21
CA VAL A 312 -9.30 -13.30 -9.04
C VAL A 312 -8.82 -14.08 -7.83
N PRO A 313 -9.02 -13.58 -6.59
CA PRO A 313 -8.67 -14.32 -5.39
C PRO A 313 -9.43 -15.65 -5.28
N PRO A 314 -8.86 -16.67 -4.60
CA PRO A 314 -9.59 -17.92 -4.34
C PRO A 314 -10.80 -17.64 -3.45
N ALA A 315 -11.91 -18.29 -3.79
CA ALA A 315 -13.14 -18.31 -3.01
C ALA A 315 -13.69 -19.74 -2.97
N PRO A 316 -14.52 -20.11 -1.99
CA PRO A 316 -15.17 -21.42 -1.96
C PRO A 316 -15.92 -21.70 -3.28
N GLY A 317 -15.55 -22.79 -3.96
CA GLY A 317 -16.15 -23.17 -5.25
C GLY A 317 -15.66 -22.36 -6.46
N ALA A 318 -14.64 -21.51 -6.33
CA ALA A 318 -14.06 -20.81 -7.47
C ALA A 318 -13.47 -21.80 -8.48
N PRO A 319 -13.81 -21.67 -9.78
CA PRO A 319 -13.32 -22.60 -10.80
C PRO A 319 -11.82 -22.38 -11.09
N LEU A 320 -11.09 -23.45 -11.37
CA LEU A 320 -9.75 -23.45 -11.93
C LEU A 320 -9.85 -23.55 -13.46
N ALA A 321 -10.29 -22.46 -14.10
CA ALA A 321 -10.57 -22.45 -15.53
C ALA A 321 -9.29 -22.30 -16.40
N ARG A 322 -8.25 -21.66 -15.83
CA ARG A 322 -7.01 -21.29 -16.54
C ARG A 322 -5.78 -22.01 -16.01
N ALA A 323 -5.87 -22.64 -14.83
CA ALA A 323 -4.74 -23.25 -14.15
C ALA A 323 -4.11 -24.43 -14.90
N GLY A 324 -4.85 -25.16 -15.76
CA GLY A 324 -4.30 -26.25 -16.55
C GLY A 324 -3.45 -27.23 -15.74
N ALA A 325 -2.19 -27.42 -16.12
CA ALA A 325 -1.24 -28.30 -15.41
C ALA A 325 -0.91 -27.83 -13.97
N LEU A 326 -1.17 -26.59 -13.62
CA LEU A 326 -0.97 -26.06 -12.27
C LEU A 326 -2.12 -26.44 -11.32
N ALA A 327 -3.30 -26.85 -11.84
CA ALA A 327 -4.47 -27.12 -11.01
C ALA A 327 -4.24 -28.13 -9.89
N PRO A 328 -3.59 -29.30 -10.10
CA PRO A 328 -3.31 -30.25 -9.02
C PRO A 328 -2.44 -29.66 -7.89
N VAL A 329 -1.46 -28.81 -8.26
CA VAL A 329 -0.58 -28.13 -7.31
C VAL A 329 -1.38 -27.16 -6.44
N LEU A 330 -2.25 -26.37 -7.08
CA LEU A 330 -3.12 -25.40 -6.36
C LEU A 330 -4.10 -26.11 -5.43
N PHE A 331 -4.68 -27.24 -5.83
CA PHE A 331 -5.56 -28.03 -4.95
C PHE A 331 -4.85 -28.48 -3.68
N ARG A 332 -3.61 -29.00 -3.79
CA ARG A 332 -2.82 -29.41 -2.62
C ARG A 332 -2.44 -28.22 -1.73
N LEU A 333 -1.99 -27.11 -2.33
CA LEU A 333 -1.61 -25.90 -1.57
C LEU A 333 -2.77 -25.31 -0.80
N LEU A 334 -3.98 -25.28 -1.39
CA LEU A 334 -5.19 -24.69 -0.83
C LEU A 334 -5.99 -25.65 0.05
N SER A 335 -5.42 -26.85 0.39
CA SER A 335 -6.06 -27.77 1.33
C SER A 335 -6.32 -27.09 2.68
N GLY A 336 -7.51 -27.33 3.24
CA GLY A 336 -7.85 -26.89 4.60
C GLY A 336 -7.02 -27.58 5.67
N ASP A 337 -6.56 -28.82 5.41
CA ASP A 337 -5.64 -29.53 6.31
C ASP A 337 -4.18 -29.18 5.97
N PRO A 338 -3.42 -28.57 6.90
CA PRO A 338 -2.01 -28.26 6.69
C PRO A 338 -1.13 -29.47 6.36
N LEU A 339 -1.51 -30.68 6.80
CA LEU A 339 -0.76 -31.92 6.58
C LEU A 339 -0.92 -32.48 5.15
N GLU A 340 -1.96 -32.07 4.43
CA GLU A 340 -2.18 -32.46 3.04
C GLU A 340 -1.42 -31.56 2.04
N ARG A 341 -0.89 -30.44 2.52
CA ARG A 341 -0.13 -29.50 1.68
C ARG A 341 1.24 -30.11 1.33
N PRO A 342 1.77 -29.82 0.14
CA PRO A 342 3.09 -30.30 -0.23
C PRO A 342 4.17 -29.71 0.67
N THR A 343 5.23 -30.46 0.89
CA THR A 343 6.46 -29.88 1.44
C THR A 343 7.08 -28.90 0.44
N PRO A 344 7.96 -27.99 0.88
CA PRO A 344 8.66 -27.08 -0.04
C PRO A 344 9.39 -27.79 -1.19
N ASP A 345 10.02 -28.95 -0.92
CA ASP A 345 10.77 -29.71 -1.94
C ASP A 345 9.84 -30.41 -2.94
N GLU A 346 8.71 -30.97 -2.47
CA GLU A 346 7.67 -31.52 -3.34
C GLU A 346 7.06 -30.41 -4.22
N LEU A 347 6.75 -29.25 -3.64
CA LEU A 347 6.23 -28.13 -4.36
C LEU A 347 7.20 -27.65 -5.45
N ARG A 348 8.49 -27.57 -5.15
CA ARG A 348 9.52 -27.23 -6.12
C ARG A 348 9.48 -28.20 -7.32
N HIS A 349 9.49 -29.50 -7.04
CA HIS A 349 9.46 -30.54 -8.07
C HIS A 349 8.20 -30.42 -8.95
N ASP A 350 7.03 -30.22 -8.33
CA ASP A 350 5.76 -30.07 -9.03
C ASP A 350 5.77 -28.83 -9.96
N LEU A 351 6.25 -27.68 -9.45
CA LEU A 351 6.34 -26.45 -10.21
C LEU A 351 7.37 -26.52 -11.37
N GLU A 352 8.49 -27.22 -11.18
CA GLU A 352 9.47 -27.47 -12.25
C GLU A 352 8.85 -28.27 -13.38
N SER A 353 8.07 -29.30 -13.05
CA SER A 353 7.35 -30.12 -14.01
C SER A 353 6.31 -29.34 -14.81
N VAL A 354 5.61 -28.41 -14.15
CA VAL A 354 4.63 -27.51 -14.79
C VAL A 354 5.31 -26.48 -15.69
N ARG A 355 6.47 -25.95 -15.29
CA ARG A 355 7.22 -24.95 -16.06
C ARG A 355 7.80 -25.51 -17.37
N GLN A 356 8.21 -26.77 -17.35
CA GLN A 356 8.75 -27.47 -18.51
C GLN A 356 7.89 -28.70 -18.82
N PRO A 357 6.74 -28.54 -19.51
CA PRO A 357 5.98 -29.72 -19.92
C PRO A 357 6.86 -30.58 -20.80
N ARG A 358 6.90 -31.90 -20.49
CA ARG A 358 7.62 -32.87 -21.28
C ARG A 358 7.18 -32.73 -22.76
N LYS A 359 8.14 -32.60 -23.66
CA LYS A 359 7.91 -32.78 -25.10
C LYS A 359 7.66 -34.27 -25.30
N ASP A 360 6.39 -34.64 -25.40
CA ASP A 360 5.99 -35.93 -25.95
C ASP A 360 6.10 -35.88 -27.46
#